data_f91279e07e5f4ca4f0e97b274f6e1ab4
#
_entry.id   f91279e07e5f4ca4f0e97b274f6e1ab4
#
_cell.length_a   1.000
_cell.length_b   1.000
_cell.length_c   1.000
_cell.angle_alpha   90.00
_cell.angle_beta   90.00
_cell.angle_gamma   90.00
#
_symmetry.space_group_name_H-M   'P 1'
#
loop_
_entity.id
_entity.type
_entity.pdbx_description
1 polymer ?
#
loop_
_entity_poly.entity_id
_entity_poly.type
_entity_poly.pdbx_seq_one_letter_code
_entity_poly.pdbx_strand_id
1 'polypeptide(L)'
;MKKEFNIKVLVFLLIAMSSCNNKTSKTMTSNEATKETSISDEETMFRPNFHFSPKKGWMNDPNGMFYYNGYYHLYFQHNPDDNKWGPMHWGHAISTDMITWKEQPIALYPDEMGTIFSGSAVVDFDNTTGFSSESKTPIIAMFTHHDMEANKAGKIVDEVQSIAYSLNEGLTYTKYEGNPVVENPNIPDFRDPKVMWDKERDKWVMVLAAGQEIKFYASKDLKSWELLSNFGEGIGNHDGVWECPDLFPLPVKGTEEQKWVLLVSINPGGPNTGSATQYFVGDFDGKTFQIDENFQKELEKEHSFWVDYGRDNYAGVTWSNVETADGGKLFIGWMSNWLYANEVPTEQWRSANTIARELGLIKGANTYRLVSKPVDQLKDYRAKKVADQDIVITGKTILTTTETISLSKTEINFEISDVSNAKFTFALSNSKGDSLKFGYEASENTFFVDRSKSGKTDFSKKFTDRIAKAPRISNYKKLTGKIILDKTSIELFYDDGQTVITEIFFPNEPFETLSLESNKEKFTLDNLEIHQLNFN
;
A
#
# COMPACT_ATOMS: atom_id res chain seq x y z
N MET A 1 15.28 57.78 52.44
CA MET A 1 15.38 57.20 53.77
C MET A 1 15.96 55.81 53.68
N LYS A 2 17.11 55.72 54.15
CA LYS A 2 18.02 54.61 54.43
C LYS A 2 17.35 53.51 55.28
N LYS A 3 17.69 52.26 55.03
CA LYS A 3 18.28 51.36 56.02
C LYS A 3 18.73 50.06 55.35
N GLU A 4 19.89 49.84 55.46
CA GLU A 4 20.93 48.86 55.42
C GLU A 4 20.76 47.68 56.40
N PHE A 5 21.60 46.67 56.13
CA PHE A 5 22.25 45.63 56.99
C PHE A 5 21.45 44.34 57.25
N ASN A 6 22.02 43.13 57.20
CA ASN A 6 23.40 42.67 57.47
C ASN A 6 23.61 41.19 56.98
N ILE A 7 24.84 40.94 56.62
CA ILE A 7 25.50 39.65 56.34
C ILE A 7 25.72 38.88 57.68
N LYS A 8 25.55 37.55 57.69
CA LYS A 8 26.33 36.70 58.60
C LYS A 8 26.83 35.45 57.89
N VAL A 9 28.14 35.45 57.69
CA VAL A 9 29.00 34.31 57.44
C VAL A 9 29.18 33.49 58.72
N LEU A 10 29.10 32.19 58.67
CA LEU A 10 29.66 31.34 59.74
C LEU A 10 30.40 30.17 59.13
N VAL A 11 31.72 30.17 59.35
CA VAL A 11 32.70 29.09 59.10
C VAL A 11 32.80 28.28 60.38
N PHE A 12 32.79 26.97 60.34
CA PHE A 12 33.37 26.08 61.36
C PHE A 12 33.86 24.76 60.74
N LEU A 13 35.05 24.63 60.76
CA LEU A 13 36.19 23.77 61.13
C LEU A 13 35.94 22.26 61.20
N LEU A 14 36.90 21.59 60.54
CA LEU A 14 37.22 20.16 60.59
C LEU A 14 37.53 19.65 62.01
N ILE A 15 37.09 18.45 62.32
CA ILE A 15 37.81 17.52 63.20
C ILE A 15 37.78 16.13 62.57
N ALA A 16 38.95 15.59 62.26
CA ALA A 16 39.20 14.22 61.91
C ALA A 16 39.28 13.36 63.14
N MET A 17 38.57 12.21 63.18
CA MET A 17 38.97 11.09 64.01
C MET A 17 38.86 9.79 63.21
N SER A 18 40.00 9.13 63.06
CA SER A 18 40.19 7.78 62.57
C SER A 18 39.67 6.76 63.56
N SER A 19 38.89 5.80 63.10
CA SER A 19 38.84 4.49 63.74
C SER A 19 38.60 3.41 62.67
N CYS A 20 39.56 2.52 62.56
CA CYS A 20 39.48 1.28 61.78
C CYS A 20 38.49 0.28 62.41
N ASN A 21 37.63 -0.33 61.61
CA ASN A 21 37.54 -1.80 61.61
C ASN A 21 36.69 -2.36 60.44
N ASN A 22 37.38 -3.26 59.77
CA ASN A 22 36.96 -4.51 59.09
C ASN A 22 35.66 -4.65 58.27
N LYS A 23 35.96 -4.86 57.00
CA LYS A 23 35.42 -5.91 56.06
C LYS A 23 33.95 -6.18 56.01
N THR A 24 33.34 -5.76 54.91
CA THR A 24 32.81 -6.73 53.91
C THR A 24 32.59 -5.98 52.59
N SER A 25 33.35 -6.37 51.56
CA SER A 25 33.14 -5.95 50.17
C SER A 25 31.83 -6.58 49.68
N LYS A 26 30.78 -5.77 49.52
CA LYS A 26 29.68 -6.10 48.62
C LYS A 26 29.98 -5.48 47.28
N THR A 27 30.45 -6.29 46.38
CA THR A 27 30.48 -6.03 44.96
C THR A 27 29.05 -5.70 44.53
N MET A 28 28.76 -4.42 44.19
CA MET A 28 27.59 -4.08 43.42
C MET A 28 27.84 -4.52 41.98
N THR A 29 27.38 -5.73 41.66
CA THR A 29 27.12 -6.09 40.27
C THR A 29 25.91 -5.28 39.84
N SER A 30 26.14 -4.30 38.96
CA SER A 30 25.10 -3.68 38.15
C SER A 30 24.59 -4.75 37.18
N ASN A 31 23.57 -5.50 37.60
CA ASN A 31 22.72 -6.20 36.69
C ASN A 31 21.80 -5.15 36.02
N GLU A 32 22.28 -4.48 35.00
CA GLU A 32 21.40 -4.07 33.89
C GLU A 32 20.97 -5.37 33.21
N ALA A 33 19.92 -5.96 33.73
CA ALA A 33 19.14 -6.92 32.99
C ALA A 33 18.59 -6.16 31.80
N THR A 34 19.18 -6.37 30.62
CA THR A 34 18.50 -6.17 29.36
C THR A 34 17.17 -6.89 29.50
N LYS A 35 16.07 -6.14 29.64
CA LYS A 35 14.72 -6.64 29.46
C LYS A 35 14.69 -7.16 28.03
N GLU A 36 14.85 -8.47 27.86
CA GLU A 36 14.34 -9.15 26.68
C GLU A 36 12.85 -8.82 26.66
N THR A 37 12.47 -7.94 25.77
CA THR A 37 11.06 -7.66 25.45
C THR A 37 10.52 -8.99 24.94
N SER A 38 9.74 -9.69 25.75
CA SER A 38 9.00 -10.87 25.31
C SER A 38 8.18 -10.44 24.08
N ILE A 39 8.40 -11.13 22.94
CA ILE A 39 7.59 -10.96 21.74
C ILE A 39 6.14 -11.21 22.19
N SER A 40 5.24 -10.25 21.90
CA SER A 40 3.84 -10.39 22.27
C SER A 40 3.18 -11.51 21.46
N ASP A 41 2.14 -12.15 22.02
CA ASP A 41 1.35 -13.14 21.26
C ASP A 41 0.80 -12.55 19.97
N GLU A 42 0.42 -11.27 19.99
CA GLU A 42 -0.04 -10.51 18.83
C GLU A 42 1.04 -10.38 17.75
N GLU A 43 2.27 -10.03 18.12
CA GLU A 43 3.40 -9.95 17.19
C GLU A 43 3.61 -11.28 16.47
N THR A 44 3.53 -12.38 17.22
CA THR A 44 3.67 -13.73 16.67
C THR A 44 2.49 -14.09 15.74
N MET A 45 1.27 -13.72 16.11
CA MET A 45 0.05 -14.12 15.40
C MET A 45 -0.23 -13.29 14.17
N PHE A 46 -0.03 -11.98 14.18
CA PHE A 46 -0.58 -11.08 13.18
C PHE A 46 0.46 -10.33 12.35
N ARG A 47 1.71 -10.19 12.82
CA ARG A 47 2.72 -9.52 12.01
C ARG A 47 2.98 -10.29 10.72
N PRO A 48 2.83 -9.64 9.56
CA PRO A 48 3.08 -10.28 8.26
C PRO A 48 4.48 -10.91 8.19
N ASN A 49 4.61 -12.00 7.45
CA ASN A 49 5.91 -12.65 7.22
C ASN A 49 6.73 -11.93 6.13
N PHE A 50 6.07 -11.34 5.15
CA PHE A 50 6.74 -10.74 3.98
C PHE A 50 6.07 -9.48 3.43
N HIS A 51 4.80 -9.22 3.73
CA HIS A 51 4.22 -7.92 3.41
C HIS A 51 4.85 -6.85 4.31
N PHE A 52 5.24 -5.73 3.73
CA PHE A 52 5.82 -4.64 4.51
C PHE A 52 4.81 -4.09 5.52
N SER A 53 5.24 -3.98 6.77
CA SER A 53 4.54 -3.27 7.85
C SER A 53 5.56 -2.51 8.70
N PRO A 54 5.23 -1.34 9.29
CA PRO A 54 6.18 -0.61 10.12
C PRO A 54 6.49 -1.41 11.40
N LYS A 55 7.67 -1.24 11.96
CA LYS A 55 8.04 -1.90 13.24
C LYS A 55 7.09 -1.51 14.37
N LYS A 56 6.60 -0.27 14.37
CA LYS A 56 5.65 0.25 15.35
C LYS A 56 4.80 1.37 14.73
N GLY A 57 3.69 1.70 15.37
CA GLY A 57 2.85 2.83 15.01
C GLY A 57 1.95 2.56 13.81
N TRP A 58 1.30 3.59 13.36
CA TRP A 58 0.37 3.57 12.23
C TRP A 58 1.07 3.72 10.90
N MET A 59 0.56 3.05 9.86
CA MET A 59 0.86 3.38 8.46
C MET A 59 -0.40 3.34 7.59
N ASN A 60 -0.41 4.16 6.52
CA ASN A 60 -1.37 4.08 5.43
C ASN A 60 -0.67 4.26 4.06
N ASP A 61 -1.01 5.22 3.26
CA ASP A 61 -0.64 5.38 1.86
C ASP A 61 0.85 5.18 1.57
N PRO A 62 1.21 4.40 0.55
CA PRO A 62 2.55 4.41 0.00
C PRO A 62 2.84 5.77 -0.65
N ASN A 63 4.02 6.32 -0.41
CA ASN A 63 4.43 7.65 -0.84
C ASN A 63 5.82 7.65 -1.46
N GLY A 64 6.15 8.68 -2.21
CA GLY A 64 7.51 9.03 -2.59
C GLY A 64 8.31 7.91 -3.27
N MET A 65 7.66 6.98 -3.97
CA MET A 65 8.31 5.78 -4.47
C MET A 65 9.13 6.05 -5.72
N PHE A 66 10.41 5.65 -5.69
CA PHE A 66 11.31 5.71 -6.84
C PHE A 66 12.34 4.59 -6.76
N TYR A 67 12.97 4.28 -7.91
CA TYR A 67 14.12 3.39 -7.99
C TYR A 67 15.38 4.20 -8.31
N TYR A 68 16.45 3.98 -7.54
CA TYR A 68 17.73 4.63 -7.77
C TYR A 68 18.89 3.78 -7.21
N ASN A 69 19.97 3.68 -7.96
CA ASN A 69 21.23 3.00 -7.58
C ASN A 69 21.04 1.58 -7.00
N GLY A 70 20.11 0.79 -7.57
CA GLY A 70 19.87 -0.59 -7.13
C GLY A 70 18.86 -0.74 -6.00
N TYR A 71 18.27 0.34 -5.51
CA TYR A 71 17.28 0.32 -4.44
C TYR A 71 15.93 0.85 -4.88
N TYR A 72 14.88 0.11 -4.53
CA TYR A 72 13.50 0.56 -4.51
C TYR A 72 13.25 1.28 -3.19
N HIS A 73 12.86 2.55 -3.24
CA HIS A 73 12.45 3.33 -2.09
C HIS A 73 10.94 3.29 -1.96
N LEU A 74 10.48 3.12 -0.72
CA LEU A 74 9.09 3.17 -0.32
C LEU A 74 9.00 4.10 0.89
N TYR A 75 8.39 5.26 0.71
CA TYR A 75 7.94 6.05 1.85
C TYR A 75 6.47 5.74 2.11
N PHE A 76 6.01 6.07 3.28
CA PHE A 76 4.62 5.79 3.67
C PHE A 76 4.13 6.79 4.71
N GLN A 77 2.84 7.05 4.69
CA GLN A 77 2.19 7.83 5.74
C GLN A 77 2.37 7.11 7.07
N HIS A 78 2.90 7.80 8.06
CA HIS A 78 3.33 7.19 9.31
C HIS A 78 3.02 8.08 10.52
N ASN A 79 2.32 7.52 11.52
CA ASN A 79 2.29 8.08 12.86
C ASN A 79 3.18 7.21 13.77
N PRO A 80 4.38 7.67 14.16
CA PRO A 80 5.31 6.88 14.97
C PRO A 80 4.90 6.76 16.44
N ASP A 81 3.98 7.60 16.91
CA ASP A 81 3.65 7.76 18.32
C ASP A 81 2.38 7.02 18.74
N ASP A 82 1.53 6.63 17.78
CA ASP A 82 0.30 5.88 18.03
C ASP A 82 0.06 4.85 16.90
N ASN A 83 -0.74 3.82 17.20
CA ASN A 83 -1.23 2.86 16.22
C ASN A 83 -2.52 3.34 15.53
N LYS A 84 -2.86 4.61 15.62
CA LYS A 84 -4.00 5.25 14.97
C LYS A 84 -3.54 6.36 14.05
N TRP A 85 -4.39 6.66 13.07
CA TRP A 85 -4.18 7.83 12.23
C TRP A 85 -4.06 9.10 13.10
N GLY A 86 -3.08 9.93 12.80
CA GLY A 86 -2.77 11.13 13.57
C GLY A 86 -1.77 12.02 12.84
N PRO A 87 -0.91 12.76 13.55
CA PRO A 87 0.08 13.63 12.89
C PRO A 87 1.01 12.84 11.99
N MET A 88 0.85 13.01 10.67
CA MET A 88 1.56 12.20 9.68
C MET A 88 2.98 12.68 9.44
N HIS A 89 3.87 11.70 9.33
CA HIS A 89 5.24 11.78 8.85
C HIS A 89 5.37 10.95 7.57
N TRP A 90 6.50 11.06 6.86
CA TRP A 90 6.89 10.01 5.93
C TRP A 90 7.86 9.05 6.60
N GLY A 91 7.38 7.85 6.92
CA GLY A 91 8.24 6.70 7.19
C GLY A 91 8.98 6.29 5.93
N HIS A 92 10.02 5.47 6.04
CA HIS A 92 10.86 5.09 4.91
C HIS A 92 11.32 3.63 5.02
N ALA A 93 11.31 2.92 3.90
CA ALA A 93 11.89 1.60 3.74
C ALA A 93 12.57 1.48 2.37
N ILE A 94 13.58 0.62 2.28
CA ILE A 94 14.30 0.30 1.04
C ILE A 94 14.31 -1.20 0.79
N SER A 95 14.35 -1.57 -0.49
CA SER A 95 14.45 -2.96 -0.94
C SER A 95 15.31 -3.05 -2.20
N THR A 96 15.94 -4.20 -2.42
CA THR A 96 16.60 -4.53 -3.69
C THR A 96 15.73 -5.39 -4.61
N ASP A 97 14.59 -5.89 -4.10
CA ASP A 97 13.75 -6.87 -4.81
C ASP A 97 12.23 -6.63 -4.67
N MET A 98 11.82 -5.59 -3.92
CA MET A 98 10.41 -5.26 -3.62
C MET A 98 9.65 -6.32 -2.78
N ILE A 99 10.33 -7.34 -2.29
CA ILE A 99 9.76 -8.40 -1.46
C ILE A 99 10.24 -8.27 -0.01
N THR A 100 11.54 -8.10 0.17
CA THR A 100 12.14 -7.91 1.49
C THR A 100 12.50 -6.45 1.70
N TRP A 101 12.01 -5.89 2.79
CA TRP A 101 12.13 -4.46 3.08
C TRP A 101 12.95 -4.19 4.34
N LYS A 102 13.80 -3.18 4.26
CA LYS A 102 14.57 -2.67 5.39
C LYS A 102 14.08 -1.28 5.75
N GLU A 103 13.35 -1.19 6.86
CA GLU A 103 12.91 0.10 7.40
C GLU A 103 14.10 0.99 7.75
N GLN A 104 14.00 2.26 7.37
CA GLN A 104 14.95 3.33 7.55
C GLN A 104 14.43 4.34 8.59
N PRO A 105 15.24 5.31 9.04
CA PRO A 105 14.73 6.45 9.80
C PRO A 105 13.64 7.23 9.04
N ILE A 106 12.77 7.89 9.79
CA ILE A 106 11.74 8.78 9.23
C ILE A 106 12.40 9.82 8.32
N ALA A 107 11.86 10.00 7.12
CA ALA A 107 12.43 10.86 6.10
C ALA A 107 11.93 12.31 6.16
N LEU A 108 10.64 12.51 6.47
CA LEU A 108 10.01 13.82 6.59
C LEU A 108 9.18 13.91 7.87
N TYR A 109 9.37 15.01 8.60
CA TYR A 109 8.71 15.32 9.85
C TYR A 109 7.77 16.52 9.69
N PRO A 110 6.65 16.60 10.46
CA PRO A 110 5.85 17.81 10.59
C PRO A 110 6.70 19.05 10.94
N ASP A 111 6.19 20.21 10.56
CA ASP A 111 6.75 21.52 10.93
C ASP A 111 5.62 22.54 11.16
N GLU A 112 5.99 23.84 11.16
CA GLU A 112 5.04 24.94 11.36
C GLU A 112 3.99 25.09 10.26
N MET A 113 4.22 24.51 9.06
CA MET A 113 3.23 24.49 7.96
C MET A 113 2.22 23.34 8.10
N GLY A 114 2.50 22.35 8.94
CA GLY A 114 1.60 21.25 9.19
C GLY A 114 2.25 19.86 9.17
N THR A 115 1.39 18.84 9.11
CA THR A 115 1.79 17.44 8.99
C THR A 115 2.08 17.09 7.52
N ILE A 116 2.78 15.96 7.30
CA ILE A 116 3.24 15.56 5.97
C ILE A 116 2.26 14.54 5.40
N PHE A 117 1.36 14.99 4.53
CA PHE A 117 0.42 14.12 3.81
C PHE A 117 1.07 13.48 2.59
N SER A 118 0.27 12.73 1.84
CA SER A 118 0.74 11.91 0.73
C SER A 118 1.36 12.72 -0.41
N GLY A 119 2.12 12.04 -1.22
CA GLY A 119 2.81 12.62 -2.36
C GLY A 119 3.77 11.64 -3.04
N SER A 120 4.64 12.16 -3.89
CA SER A 120 5.54 11.39 -4.74
C SER A 120 6.99 11.86 -4.64
N ALA A 121 7.92 11.06 -5.20
CA ALA A 121 9.29 11.50 -5.39
C ALA A 121 9.78 11.19 -6.80
N VAL A 122 10.70 12.03 -7.29
CA VAL A 122 11.32 11.90 -8.60
C VAL A 122 12.83 12.09 -8.52
N VAL A 123 13.54 11.48 -9.45
CA VAL A 123 14.99 11.67 -9.65
C VAL A 123 15.19 12.82 -10.62
N ASP A 124 15.77 13.92 -10.17
CA ASP A 124 16.05 15.10 -11.01
C ASP A 124 17.44 14.97 -11.66
N PHE A 125 17.54 14.11 -12.68
CA PHE A 125 18.80 13.80 -13.36
C PHE A 125 19.49 15.01 -13.96
N ASP A 126 18.73 15.97 -14.47
CA ASP A 126 19.21 17.16 -15.14
C ASP A 126 19.40 18.34 -14.17
N ASN A 127 19.16 18.12 -12.86
CA ASN A 127 19.22 19.14 -11.83
C ASN A 127 18.40 20.38 -12.20
N THR A 128 17.19 20.14 -12.72
CA THR A 128 16.26 21.20 -13.15
C THR A 128 15.89 22.15 -12.01
N THR A 129 15.90 21.61 -10.78
CA THR A 129 15.68 22.39 -9.56
C THR A 129 16.88 23.28 -9.19
N GLY A 130 18.09 22.96 -9.65
CA GLY A 130 19.31 23.67 -9.25
C GLY A 130 19.70 23.45 -7.77
N PHE A 131 19.17 22.41 -7.10
CA PHE A 131 19.49 22.13 -5.69
C PHE A 131 20.88 21.50 -5.49
N SER A 132 21.47 20.95 -6.55
CA SER A 132 22.83 20.42 -6.50
C SER A 132 23.82 21.37 -7.14
N SER A 133 24.86 21.75 -6.41
CA SER A 133 26.03 22.46 -6.93
C SER A 133 27.22 21.54 -7.25
N GLU A 134 27.07 20.24 -6.93
CA GLU A 134 28.06 19.18 -7.11
C GLU A 134 27.53 18.14 -8.11
N SER A 135 28.30 17.10 -8.40
CA SER A 135 27.87 15.99 -9.27
C SER A 135 26.88 15.00 -8.61
N LYS A 136 26.09 15.45 -7.64
CA LYS A 136 25.05 14.66 -6.98
C LYS A 136 23.72 14.84 -7.69
N THR A 137 22.99 13.78 -7.89
CA THR A 137 21.64 13.81 -8.45
C THR A 137 20.63 14.13 -7.35
N PRO A 138 19.86 15.23 -7.42
CA PRO A 138 18.81 15.49 -6.45
C PRO A 138 17.66 14.49 -6.56
N ILE A 139 17.15 14.04 -5.42
CA ILE A 139 15.85 13.36 -5.33
C ILE A 139 14.87 14.37 -4.76
N ILE A 140 13.78 14.61 -5.46
CA ILE A 140 12.79 15.61 -5.07
C ILE A 140 11.53 14.89 -4.59
N ALA A 141 11.20 15.06 -3.31
CA ALA A 141 9.90 14.70 -2.75
C ALA A 141 8.93 15.87 -2.94
N MET A 142 7.76 15.60 -3.47
CA MET A 142 6.64 16.54 -3.53
C MET A 142 5.49 15.97 -2.74
N PHE A 143 4.95 16.73 -1.79
CA PHE A 143 3.99 16.28 -0.79
C PHE A 143 3.03 17.39 -0.39
N THR A 144 1.94 17.01 0.25
CA THR A 144 0.99 17.96 0.81
C THR A 144 1.34 18.28 2.25
N HIS A 145 1.52 19.56 2.59
CA HIS A 145 1.41 20.01 3.96
C HIS A 145 -0.07 20.15 4.34
N HIS A 146 -0.46 19.56 5.48
CA HIS A 146 -1.82 19.65 6.00
C HIS A 146 -1.82 20.34 7.37
N ASP A 147 -2.45 21.49 7.44
CA ASP A 147 -2.64 22.26 8.68
C ASP A 147 -3.82 21.71 9.48
N MET A 148 -3.54 20.82 10.43
CA MET A 148 -4.55 20.19 11.28
C MET A 148 -5.38 21.20 12.10
N GLU A 149 -4.83 22.34 12.48
CA GLU A 149 -5.54 23.37 13.24
C GLU A 149 -6.49 24.15 12.34
N ALA A 150 -6.07 24.46 11.12
CA ALA A 150 -6.95 25.04 10.11
C ALA A 150 -8.11 24.09 9.78
N ASN A 151 -7.83 22.80 9.58
CA ASN A 151 -8.83 21.77 9.34
C ASN A 151 -9.83 21.65 10.49
N LYS A 152 -9.37 21.53 11.74
CA LYS A 152 -10.24 21.53 12.93
C LYS A 152 -11.11 22.78 13.06
N ALA A 153 -10.60 23.90 12.59
CA ALA A 153 -11.34 25.16 12.55
C ALA A 153 -12.33 25.26 11.37
N GLY A 154 -12.41 24.23 10.53
CA GLY A 154 -13.30 24.18 9.37
C GLY A 154 -12.89 25.11 8.23
N LYS A 155 -11.60 25.46 8.11
CA LYS A 155 -11.10 26.23 6.99
C LYS A 155 -10.96 25.32 5.76
N ILE A 156 -11.26 25.83 4.59
CA ILE A 156 -11.10 25.10 3.31
C ILE A 156 -9.63 25.05 2.92
N VAL A 157 -8.88 26.13 3.17
CA VAL A 157 -7.45 26.23 2.84
C VAL A 157 -6.65 25.68 4.03
N ASP A 158 -6.50 24.39 4.07
CA ASP A 158 -5.75 23.64 5.08
C ASP A 158 -4.67 22.74 4.46
N GLU A 159 -4.60 22.68 3.11
CA GLU A 159 -3.67 21.85 2.33
C GLU A 159 -2.97 22.68 1.26
N VAL A 160 -1.64 22.56 1.19
CA VAL A 160 -0.79 23.21 0.16
C VAL A 160 0.29 22.23 -0.29
N GLN A 161 0.82 22.40 -1.53
CA GLN A 161 1.84 21.48 -2.02
C GLN A 161 3.23 22.03 -1.80
N SER A 162 4.11 21.20 -1.28
CA SER A 162 5.48 21.53 -0.88
C SER A 162 6.49 20.54 -1.43
N ILE A 163 7.76 20.94 -1.48
CA ILE A 163 8.86 20.07 -1.88
C ILE A 163 9.95 20.00 -0.83
N ALA A 164 10.65 18.87 -0.85
CA ALA A 164 11.91 18.67 -0.15
C ALA A 164 12.90 17.97 -1.09
N TYR A 165 14.18 18.16 -0.88
CA TYR A 165 15.22 17.57 -1.70
C TYR A 165 16.21 16.76 -0.88
N SER A 166 16.72 15.70 -1.48
CA SER A 166 17.80 14.87 -0.95
C SER A 166 19.00 14.89 -1.88
N LEU A 167 20.19 15.01 -1.32
CA LEU A 167 21.48 14.86 -2.02
C LEU A 167 22.26 13.61 -1.56
N ASN A 168 21.57 12.69 -0.88
CA ASN A 168 22.11 11.42 -0.41
C ASN A 168 21.15 10.25 -0.72
N GLU A 169 20.70 10.21 -1.97
CA GLU A 169 19.92 9.09 -2.53
C GLU A 169 18.57 8.85 -1.82
N GLY A 170 17.93 9.88 -1.26
CA GLY A 170 16.63 9.78 -0.60
C GLY A 170 16.69 9.35 0.87
N LEU A 171 17.87 9.25 1.48
CA LEU A 171 17.98 8.84 2.88
C LEU A 171 17.57 9.94 3.86
N THR A 172 17.85 11.20 3.52
CA THR A 172 17.40 12.37 4.28
C THR A 172 17.01 13.51 3.35
N TYR A 173 16.07 14.33 3.80
CA TYR A 173 15.53 15.44 3.03
C TYR A 173 15.72 16.78 3.73
N THR A 174 15.92 17.82 2.93
CA THR A 174 15.85 19.22 3.33
C THR A 174 14.63 19.85 2.69
N LYS A 175 13.73 20.43 3.48
CA LYS A 175 12.56 21.15 2.95
C LYS A 175 13.00 22.42 2.25
N TYR A 176 12.35 22.74 1.14
CA TYR A 176 12.65 23.93 0.36
C TYR A 176 12.17 25.20 1.08
N GLU A 177 13.02 26.21 1.22
CA GLU A 177 12.70 27.45 1.92
C GLU A 177 11.59 28.27 1.24
N GLY A 178 11.38 28.06 -0.07
CA GLY A 178 10.33 28.71 -0.85
C GLY A 178 8.98 27.97 -0.86
N ASN A 179 8.76 27.01 0.04
CA ASN A 179 7.46 26.37 0.18
C ASN A 179 6.39 27.34 0.72
N PRO A 180 5.09 27.13 0.33
CA PRO A 180 4.62 26.13 -0.60
C PRO A 180 4.96 26.49 -2.07
N VAL A 181 5.07 25.46 -2.92
CA VAL A 181 5.29 25.65 -4.37
C VAL A 181 3.98 25.66 -5.17
N VAL A 182 2.88 25.17 -4.57
CA VAL A 182 1.50 25.33 -5.07
C VAL A 182 0.60 25.70 -3.91
N GLU A 183 0.09 26.92 -3.95
CA GLU A 183 -0.92 27.39 -3.01
C GLU A 183 -2.29 26.76 -3.30
N ASN A 184 -3.11 26.60 -2.27
CA ASN A 184 -4.48 26.14 -2.42
C ASN A 184 -5.39 27.27 -2.97
N PRO A 185 -6.00 27.10 -4.14
CA PRO A 185 -6.89 28.11 -4.73
C PRO A 185 -8.30 28.10 -4.11
N ASN A 186 -8.44 27.77 -2.85
CA ASN A 186 -9.69 27.62 -2.10
C ASN A 186 -10.53 26.41 -2.53
N ILE A 187 -9.87 25.25 -2.66
CA ILE A 187 -10.49 23.96 -3.02
C ILE A 187 -10.35 23.00 -1.81
N PRO A 188 -11.44 22.35 -1.37
CA PRO A 188 -11.35 21.31 -0.34
C PRO A 188 -10.64 20.07 -0.90
N ASP A 189 -10.00 19.30 -0.03
CA ASP A 189 -9.33 18.05 -0.40
C ASP A 189 -8.32 18.24 -1.54
N PHE A 190 -7.42 19.22 -1.40
CA PHE A 190 -6.43 19.64 -2.40
C PHE A 190 -5.07 19.00 -2.11
N ARG A 191 -4.88 17.72 -2.43
CA ARG A 191 -3.77 16.90 -1.93
C ARG A 191 -3.27 15.81 -2.87
N ASP A 192 -2.20 15.12 -2.44
CA ASP A 192 -1.63 13.91 -3.03
C ASP A 192 -0.98 14.13 -4.41
N PRO A 193 0.02 15.02 -4.52
CA PRO A 193 0.67 15.31 -5.80
C PRO A 193 1.49 14.11 -6.31
N LYS A 194 1.22 13.69 -7.53
CA LYS A 194 2.04 12.72 -8.27
C LYS A 194 2.74 13.40 -9.43
N VAL A 195 4.07 13.36 -9.42
CA VAL A 195 4.93 14.00 -10.41
C VAL A 195 5.58 12.98 -11.32
N MET A 196 5.67 13.30 -12.62
CA MET A 196 6.40 12.52 -13.61
C MET A 196 7.15 13.45 -14.57
N TRP A 197 8.19 12.94 -15.24
CA TRP A 197 8.89 13.62 -16.31
C TRP A 197 8.26 13.30 -17.67
N ASP A 198 7.74 14.31 -18.36
CA ASP A 198 7.29 14.21 -19.76
C ASP A 198 8.51 14.41 -20.67
N LYS A 199 9.14 13.30 -21.05
CA LYS A 199 10.34 13.30 -21.87
C LYS A 199 10.13 13.87 -23.27
N GLU A 200 8.93 13.71 -23.83
CA GLU A 200 8.63 14.21 -25.18
C GLU A 200 8.58 15.73 -25.22
N ARG A 201 8.17 16.36 -24.11
CA ARG A 201 7.93 17.81 -24.02
C ARG A 201 8.89 18.52 -23.09
N ASP A 202 9.87 17.78 -22.55
CA ASP A 202 10.94 18.32 -21.71
C ASP A 202 10.40 19.17 -20.54
N LYS A 203 9.51 18.55 -19.74
CA LYS A 203 8.87 19.20 -18.58
C LYS A 203 8.39 18.20 -17.54
N TRP A 204 8.25 18.66 -16.34
CA TRP A 204 7.55 17.97 -15.27
C TRP A 204 6.04 18.13 -15.44
N VAL A 205 5.30 17.06 -15.20
CA VAL A 205 3.84 17.04 -15.12
C VAL A 205 3.45 16.53 -13.74
N MET A 206 2.49 17.18 -13.12
CA MET A 206 1.89 16.76 -11.86
C MET A 206 0.41 16.55 -12.03
N VAL A 207 -0.11 15.43 -11.50
CA VAL A 207 -1.52 15.21 -11.26
C VAL A 207 -1.79 15.35 -9.76
N LEU A 208 -2.87 16.05 -9.41
CA LEU A 208 -3.21 16.44 -8.04
C LEU A 208 -4.70 16.29 -7.82
N ALA A 209 -5.11 15.60 -6.76
CA ALA A 209 -6.51 15.53 -6.36
C ALA A 209 -7.00 16.89 -5.85
N ALA A 210 -8.20 17.27 -6.24
CA ALA A 210 -8.80 18.56 -5.94
C ALA A 210 -10.33 18.42 -5.78
N GLY A 211 -10.74 17.91 -4.62
CA GLY A 211 -12.14 17.58 -4.35
C GLY A 211 -12.61 16.39 -5.20
N GLN A 212 -13.39 16.64 -6.23
CA GLN A 212 -13.98 15.63 -7.13
C GLN A 212 -13.36 15.65 -8.55
N GLU A 213 -12.17 16.24 -8.67
CA GLU A 213 -11.45 16.37 -9.94
C GLU A 213 -9.97 16.07 -9.74
N ILE A 214 -9.29 15.75 -10.85
CA ILE A 214 -7.83 15.74 -10.93
C ILE A 214 -7.38 16.95 -11.70
N LYS A 215 -6.45 17.72 -11.12
CA LYS A 215 -5.80 18.86 -11.78
C LYS A 215 -4.46 18.45 -12.36
N PHE A 216 -4.19 18.93 -13.56
CA PHE A 216 -2.94 18.72 -14.27
C PHE A 216 -2.13 20.01 -14.24
N TYR A 217 -0.90 19.93 -13.80
CA TYR A 217 0.05 21.05 -13.76
C TYR A 217 1.30 20.72 -14.55
N ALA A 218 2.02 21.75 -15.02
CA ALA A 218 3.37 21.60 -15.58
C ALA A 218 4.36 22.52 -14.90
N SER A 219 5.62 22.07 -14.88
CA SER A 219 6.75 22.83 -14.36
C SER A 219 8.03 22.57 -15.17
N LYS A 220 8.95 23.53 -15.18
CA LYS A 220 10.31 23.34 -15.70
C LYS A 220 11.34 23.10 -14.60
N ASP A 221 10.99 23.41 -13.36
CA ASP A 221 11.93 23.48 -12.25
C ASP A 221 11.41 22.86 -10.94
N LEU A 222 10.22 22.21 -10.95
CA LEU A 222 9.52 21.66 -9.77
C LEU A 222 9.17 22.71 -8.69
N LYS A 223 9.50 23.98 -8.88
CA LYS A 223 9.26 25.07 -7.93
C LYS A 223 8.14 26.00 -8.37
N SER A 224 7.94 26.11 -9.67
CA SER A 224 6.92 26.98 -10.29
C SER A 224 6.00 26.15 -11.16
N TRP A 225 4.69 26.18 -10.89
CA TRP A 225 3.71 25.31 -11.53
C TRP A 225 2.63 26.10 -12.26
N GLU A 226 2.30 25.68 -13.46
CA GLU A 226 1.21 26.22 -14.29
C GLU A 226 0.08 25.18 -14.36
N LEU A 227 -1.17 25.59 -14.08
CA LEU A 227 -2.35 24.75 -14.25
C LEU A 227 -2.61 24.56 -15.76
N LEU A 228 -2.73 23.33 -16.20
CA LEU A 228 -2.95 22.97 -17.59
C LEU A 228 -4.42 22.64 -17.90
N SER A 229 -5.01 21.74 -17.11
CA SER A 229 -6.37 21.22 -17.33
C SER A 229 -6.91 20.53 -16.08
N ASN A 230 -8.16 20.08 -16.15
CA ASN A 230 -8.83 19.25 -15.16
C ASN A 230 -9.38 17.99 -15.83
N PHE A 231 -9.64 16.95 -15.02
CA PHE A 231 -10.34 15.73 -15.40
C PHE A 231 -11.25 15.28 -14.28
N GLY A 232 -12.41 14.72 -14.61
CA GLY A 232 -13.26 14.01 -13.64
C GLY A 232 -14.70 14.48 -13.62
N GLU A 233 -15.04 15.68 -14.10
CA GLU A 233 -16.42 16.18 -14.07
C GLU A 233 -17.38 15.20 -14.76
N GLY A 234 -18.26 14.55 -13.96
CA GLY A 234 -19.25 13.60 -14.44
C GLY A 234 -18.68 12.27 -14.96
N ILE A 235 -17.40 11.96 -14.70
CA ILE A 235 -16.73 10.74 -15.18
C ILE A 235 -16.23 9.92 -14.00
N GLY A 236 -16.63 8.64 -13.91
CA GLY A 236 -16.22 7.74 -12.85
C GLY A 236 -17.14 7.74 -11.64
N ASN A 237 -16.66 7.17 -10.53
CA ASN A 237 -17.40 7.15 -9.27
C ASN A 237 -17.10 8.41 -8.45
N HIS A 238 -18.14 9.05 -7.94
CA HIS A 238 -18.11 10.27 -7.14
C HIS A 238 -18.79 10.10 -5.76
N ASP A 239 -18.93 8.87 -5.27
CA ASP A 239 -19.56 8.60 -3.97
C ASP A 239 -18.66 8.94 -2.77
N GLY A 240 -17.44 9.40 -3.02
CA GLY A 240 -16.46 9.75 -1.99
C GLY A 240 -15.45 10.79 -2.46
N VAL A 241 -14.44 11.05 -1.63
CA VAL A 241 -13.34 11.97 -1.94
C VAL A 241 -12.34 11.28 -2.87
N TRP A 242 -11.87 11.98 -3.89
CA TRP A 242 -10.81 11.54 -4.77
C TRP A 242 -9.44 11.83 -4.16
N GLU A 243 -8.56 10.82 -4.15
CA GLU A 243 -7.25 10.86 -3.50
C GLU A 243 -6.20 10.12 -4.33
N CYS A 244 -4.93 10.34 -4.04
CA CYS A 244 -3.77 9.58 -4.54
C CYS A 244 -3.82 9.31 -6.05
N PRO A 245 -3.90 10.34 -6.92
CA PRO A 245 -3.89 10.13 -8.36
C PRO A 245 -2.52 9.64 -8.84
N ASP A 246 -2.51 8.87 -9.94
CA ASP A 246 -1.28 8.49 -10.63
C ASP A 246 -1.52 8.45 -12.14
N LEU A 247 -0.56 8.94 -12.93
CA LEU A 247 -0.66 9.02 -14.39
C LEU A 247 0.58 8.41 -15.05
N PHE A 248 0.37 7.44 -15.93
CA PHE A 248 1.47 6.79 -16.64
C PHE A 248 1.02 6.14 -17.95
N PRO A 249 1.93 6.01 -18.94
CA PRO A 249 1.66 5.25 -20.15
C PRO A 249 1.87 3.75 -19.92
N LEU A 250 1.09 2.92 -20.63
CA LEU A 250 1.27 1.47 -20.71
C LEU A 250 1.16 1.00 -22.16
N PRO A 251 2.06 0.11 -22.64
CA PRO A 251 1.86 -0.60 -23.88
C PRO A 251 0.65 -1.53 -23.77
N VAL A 252 -0.15 -1.61 -24.83
CA VAL A 252 -1.27 -2.54 -24.90
C VAL A 252 -0.75 -3.89 -25.38
N LYS A 253 -0.75 -4.88 -24.51
CA LYS A 253 -0.15 -6.20 -24.75
C LYS A 253 -0.65 -6.85 -26.05
N GLY A 254 0.32 -7.28 -26.86
CA GLY A 254 0.04 -7.95 -28.15
C GLY A 254 -0.32 -7.00 -29.29
N THR A 255 -0.13 -5.72 -29.13
CA THR A 255 -0.32 -4.67 -30.15
C THR A 255 0.86 -3.69 -30.15
N GLU A 256 0.86 -2.76 -31.11
CA GLU A 256 1.80 -1.61 -31.13
C GLU A 256 1.20 -0.36 -30.46
N GLU A 257 0.01 -0.50 -29.87
CA GLU A 257 -0.70 0.62 -29.22
C GLU A 257 -0.09 0.89 -27.84
N GLN A 258 -0.07 2.18 -27.46
CA GLN A 258 0.18 2.64 -26.10
C GLN A 258 -1.00 3.48 -25.65
N LYS A 259 -1.44 3.32 -24.42
CA LYS A 259 -2.46 4.15 -23.78
C LYS A 259 -1.97 4.71 -22.47
N TRP A 260 -2.56 5.81 -22.04
CA TRP A 260 -2.34 6.37 -20.73
C TRP A 260 -3.36 5.83 -19.74
N VAL A 261 -2.92 5.58 -18.55
CA VAL A 261 -3.76 5.17 -17.42
C VAL A 261 -3.69 6.24 -16.35
N LEU A 262 -4.86 6.66 -15.88
CA LEU A 262 -5.02 7.52 -14.72
C LEU A 262 -5.65 6.68 -13.61
N LEU A 263 -4.93 6.48 -12.50
CA LEU A 263 -5.46 5.90 -11.26
C LEU A 263 -6.04 7.02 -10.40
N VAL A 264 -7.13 6.73 -9.70
CA VAL A 264 -7.73 7.62 -8.71
C VAL A 264 -8.31 6.79 -7.58
N SER A 265 -7.80 6.96 -6.39
CA SER A 265 -8.36 6.38 -5.18
C SER A 265 -9.61 7.13 -4.74
N ILE A 266 -10.57 6.44 -4.13
CA ILE A 266 -11.82 7.03 -3.65
C ILE A 266 -12.21 6.44 -2.29
N ASN A 267 -12.66 7.29 -1.37
CA ASN A 267 -13.17 6.86 -0.07
C ASN A 267 -14.29 7.80 0.44
N PRO A 268 -15.50 7.26 0.76
CA PRO A 268 -16.01 5.93 0.39
C PRO A 268 -16.24 5.81 -1.12
N GLY A 269 -16.79 4.69 -1.57
CA GLY A 269 -17.18 4.53 -2.99
C GLY A 269 -16.64 3.25 -3.64
N GLY A 270 -15.86 2.45 -2.92
CA GLY A 270 -15.33 1.19 -3.41
C GLY A 270 -16.40 0.14 -3.76
N PRO A 271 -16.09 -0.85 -4.62
CA PRO A 271 -17.04 -1.84 -5.15
C PRO A 271 -17.63 -2.72 -4.06
N ASN A 272 -16.91 -2.92 -2.96
CA ASN A 272 -17.36 -3.62 -1.75
C ASN A 272 -17.45 -2.68 -0.54
N THR A 273 -17.75 -1.39 -0.79
CA THR A 273 -17.78 -0.27 0.16
C THR A 273 -16.42 0.14 0.74
N GLY A 274 -16.40 1.38 1.26
CA GLY A 274 -15.17 1.97 1.80
C GLY A 274 -14.19 2.35 0.70
N SER A 275 -12.95 2.09 0.94
CA SER A 275 -11.82 2.55 0.13
C SER A 275 -11.55 1.64 -1.06
N ALA A 276 -11.25 2.22 -2.24
CA ALA A 276 -10.77 1.48 -3.41
C ALA A 276 -10.08 2.42 -4.41
N THR A 277 -9.41 1.87 -5.43
CA THR A 277 -8.75 2.64 -6.49
C THR A 277 -9.40 2.32 -7.84
N GLN A 278 -10.05 3.32 -8.44
CA GLN A 278 -10.57 3.25 -9.81
C GLN A 278 -9.48 3.64 -10.81
N TYR A 279 -9.66 3.25 -12.08
CA TYR A 279 -8.76 3.64 -13.14
C TYR A 279 -9.50 4.08 -14.40
N PHE A 280 -8.86 4.92 -15.17
CA PHE A 280 -9.32 5.41 -16.47
C PHE A 280 -8.25 5.17 -17.52
N VAL A 281 -8.66 4.80 -18.73
CA VAL A 281 -7.77 4.60 -19.87
C VAL A 281 -8.08 5.62 -20.95
N GLY A 282 -7.05 6.23 -21.50
CA GLY A 282 -7.20 7.28 -22.49
C GLY A 282 -5.88 7.66 -23.16
N ASP A 283 -5.80 8.89 -23.60
CA ASP A 283 -4.62 9.50 -24.21
C ASP A 283 -4.26 10.79 -23.47
N PHE A 284 -2.97 11.07 -23.34
CA PHE A 284 -2.48 12.30 -22.72
C PHE A 284 -1.56 13.04 -23.70
N ASP A 285 -1.93 14.26 -24.06
CA ASP A 285 -1.21 15.08 -25.03
C ASP A 285 -0.12 15.98 -24.41
N GLY A 286 0.19 15.77 -23.13
CA GLY A 286 1.08 16.60 -22.32
C GLY A 286 0.37 17.76 -21.62
N LYS A 287 -0.91 17.94 -21.85
CA LYS A 287 -1.73 18.99 -21.24
C LYS A 287 -3.05 18.47 -20.70
N THR A 288 -3.73 17.64 -21.49
CA THR A 288 -5.09 17.15 -21.21
C THR A 288 -5.12 15.64 -21.28
N PHE A 289 -5.70 15.00 -20.29
CA PHE A 289 -6.06 13.58 -20.34
C PHE A 289 -7.45 13.45 -20.97
N GLN A 290 -7.51 12.74 -22.08
CA GLN A 290 -8.75 12.47 -22.78
C GLN A 290 -9.08 10.98 -22.65
N ILE A 291 -10.19 10.66 -21.99
CA ILE A 291 -10.65 9.28 -21.83
C ILE A 291 -10.95 8.65 -23.19
N ASP A 292 -10.59 7.38 -23.39
CA ASP A 292 -10.92 6.61 -24.59
C ASP A 292 -12.44 6.46 -24.72
N GLU A 293 -12.98 6.71 -25.92
CA GLU A 293 -14.44 6.70 -26.15
C GLU A 293 -15.10 5.35 -25.84
N ASN A 294 -14.44 4.24 -26.14
CA ASN A 294 -14.98 2.91 -25.83
C ASN A 294 -14.90 2.61 -24.35
N PHE A 295 -13.82 3.08 -23.71
CA PHE A 295 -13.67 2.97 -22.25
C PHE A 295 -14.78 3.74 -21.54
N GLN A 296 -15.06 4.97 -21.95
CA GLN A 296 -16.14 5.79 -21.39
C GLN A 296 -17.51 5.12 -21.56
N LYS A 297 -17.82 4.60 -22.75
CA LYS A 297 -19.08 3.89 -23.00
C LYS A 297 -19.27 2.65 -22.13
N GLU A 298 -18.20 1.92 -21.83
CA GLU A 298 -18.28 0.77 -20.92
C GLU A 298 -18.38 1.22 -19.45
N LEU A 299 -17.68 2.27 -19.06
CA LEU A 299 -17.75 2.87 -17.72
C LEU A 299 -19.17 3.37 -17.38
N GLU A 300 -19.88 3.96 -18.35
CA GLU A 300 -21.27 4.43 -18.19
C GLU A 300 -22.29 3.28 -18.01
N LYS A 301 -21.99 2.06 -18.48
CA LYS A 301 -22.87 0.90 -18.32
C LYS A 301 -22.72 0.26 -16.96
N GLU A 302 -21.46 0.02 -16.56
CA GLU A 302 -21.09 -0.66 -15.32
C GLU A 302 -19.81 -0.04 -14.77
N HIS A 303 -19.86 0.45 -13.56
CA HIS A 303 -18.66 0.96 -12.90
C HIS A 303 -17.77 -0.19 -12.42
N SER A 304 -17.08 -0.84 -13.35
CA SER A 304 -16.30 -2.07 -13.14
C SER A 304 -14.80 -1.92 -13.46
N PHE A 305 -14.24 -0.72 -13.26
CA PHE A 305 -12.84 -0.42 -13.57
C PHE A 305 -12.07 -0.13 -12.30
N TRP A 306 -11.82 -1.19 -11.52
CA TRP A 306 -11.10 -1.14 -10.25
C TRP A 306 -9.78 -1.89 -10.37
N VAL A 307 -8.71 -1.35 -9.77
CA VAL A 307 -7.39 -2.00 -9.70
C VAL A 307 -7.48 -3.29 -8.89
N ASP A 308 -8.31 -3.27 -7.86
CA ASP A 308 -8.58 -4.38 -6.95
C ASP A 308 -10.05 -4.30 -6.49
N TYR A 309 -10.72 -5.43 -6.48
CA TYR A 309 -12.13 -5.51 -6.04
C TYR A 309 -12.26 -5.90 -4.57
N GLY A 310 -11.16 -6.29 -3.92
CA GLY A 310 -11.12 -6.55 -2.49
C GLY A 310 -11.39 -5.29 -1.67
N ARG A 311 -11.54 -5.49 -0.38
CA ARG A 311 -11.79 -4.37 0.54
C ARG A 311 -10.49 -3.74 1.04
N ASP A 312 -9.35 -4.39 0.84
CA ASP A 312 -8.10 -4.02 1.49
C ASP A 312 -6.97 -3.73 0.49
N ASN A 313 -7.25 -2.83 -0.46
CA ASN A 313 -6.23 -2.21 -1.32
C ASN A 313 -6.64 -0.77 -1.62
N TYR A 314 -5.89 0.18 -1.11
CA TYR A 314 -6.16 1.60 -1.23
C TYR A 314 -4.92 2.45 -1.47
N ALA A 315 -5.11 3.68 -1.98
CA ALA A 315 -4.07 4.70 -2.15
C ALA A 315 -2.83 4.21 -2.92
N GLY A 316 -3.00 3.16 -3.73
CA GLY A 316 -1.91 2.56 -4.47
C GLY A 316 -1.41 3.44 -5.59
N VAL A 317 -0.09 3.54 -5.71
CA VAL A 317 0.61 4.33 -6.73
C VAL A 317 1.83 3.57 -7.26
N THR A 318 2.41 4.08 -8.36
CA THR A 318 3.54 3.44 -9.04
C THR A 318 4.88 4.02 -8.62
N TRP A 319 5.96 3.21 -8.76
CA TRP A 319 7.34 3.69 -8.64
C TRP A 319 7.72 4.57 -9.82
N SER A 320 8.41 5.67 -9.54
CA SER A 320 9.07 6.48 -10.57
C SER A 320 10.47 5.94 -10.89
N ASN A 321 11.00 6.33 -12.04
CA ASN A 321 12.35 5.99 -12.54
C ASN A 321 12.61 4.47 -12.71
N VAL A 322 11.57 3.69 -12.94
CA VAL A 322 11.68 2.26 -13.27
C VAL A 322 10.48 1.78 -14.07
N GLU A 323 10.75 0.88 -15.00
CA GLU A 323 9.75 0.14 -15.79
C GLU A 323 10.15 -1.32 -15.86
N THR A 324 9.19 -2.20 -16.07
CA THR A 324 9.48 -3.61 -16.35
C THR A 324 10.00 -3.79 -17.78
N ALA A 325 10.54 -4.96 -18.10
CA ALA A 325 11.14 -5.23 -19.42
C ALA A 325 10.15 -5.09 -20.59
N ASP A 326 8.86 -5.29 -20.33
CA ASP A 326 7.76 -5.15 -21.29
C ASP A 326 6.98 -3.83 -21.14
N GLY A 327 7.54 -2.86 -20.41
CA GLY A 327 6.98 -1.51 -20.24
C GLY A 327 5.87 -1.42 -19.19
N GLY A 328 5.65 -2.45 -18.39
CA GLY A 328 4.72 -2.43 -17.26
C GLY A 328 5.16 -1.46 -16.16
N LYS A 329 4.26 -1.10 -15.26
CA LYS A 329 4.52 -0.24 -14.12
C LYS A 329 4.46 -1.01 -12.81
N LEU A 330 5.45 -0.77 -11.94
CA LEU A 330 5.50 -1.35 -10.61
C LEU A 330 4.58 -0.56 -9.67
N PHE A 331 3.76 -1.26 -8.90
CA PHE A 331 2.68 -0.70 -8.09
C PHE A 331 2.64 -1.37 -6.71
N ILE A 332 2.23 -0.63 -5.70
CA ILE A 332 1.91 -1.15 -4.37
C ILE A 332 0.77 -0.33 -3.76
N GLY A 333 -0.08 -0.95 -2.94
CA GLY A 333 -1.19 -0.28 -2.26
C GLY A 333 -1.14 -0.46 -0.74
N TRP A 334 -1.85 0.37 -0.01
CA TRP A 334 -2.12 0.19 1.41
C TRP A 334 -3.13 -0.95 1.61
N MET A 335 -2.74 -1.97 2.35
CA MET A 335 -3.55 -3.16 2.59
C MET A 335 -4.43 -2.95 3.83
N SER A 336 -5.44 -2.12 3.68
CA SER A 336 -6.48 -1.85 4.68
C SER A 336 -7.65 -1.07 4.06
N ASN A 337 -8.62 -0.65 4.90
CA ASN A 337 -9.79 0.11 4.50
C ASN A 337 -10.17 1.11 5.60
N TRP A 338 -10.46 2.35 5.24
CA TRP A 338 -10.82 3.40 6.18
C TRP A 338 -12.04 3.08 7.05
N LEU A 339 -12.91 2.14 6.60
CA LEU A 339 -14.07 1.71 7.39
C LEU A 339 -13.73 1.09 8.75
N TYR A 340 -12.51 0.52 8.90
CA TYR A 340 -12.10 -0.23 10.10
C TYR A 340 -10.60 -0.16 10.41
N ALA A 341 -9.82 0.52 9.61
CA ALA A 341 -8.35 0.53 9.77
C ALA A 341 -7.88 0.94 11.17
N ASN A 342 -8.57 1.92 11.81
CA ASN A 342 -8.26 2.36 13.17
C ASN A 342 -8.65 1.35 14.26
N GLU A 343 -9.39 0.29 13.93
CA GLU A 343 -10.01 -0.64 14.87
C GLU A 343 -9.42 -2.06 14.80
N VAL A 344 -8.62 -2.38 13.74
CA VAL A 344 -8.05 -3.74 13.58
C VAL A 344 -7.25 -4.17 14.82
N PRO A 345 -7.23 -5.48 15.17
CA PRO A 345 -6.74 -5.98 16.45
C PRO A 345 -5.21 -6.12 16.51
N THR A 346 -4.49 -5.06 16.10
CA THR A 346 -3.04 -4.92 16.26
C THR A 346 -2.74 -3.73 17.14
N GLU A 347 -1.80 -3.84 18.10
CA GLU A 347 -1.51 -2.81 19.10
C GLU A 347 -0.19 -2.10 18.86
N GLN A 348 0.89 -2.83 18.59
CA GLN A 348 2.23 -2.24 18.44
C GLN A 348 2.42 -1.53 17.10
N TRP A 349 1.79 -2.03 16.07
CA TRP A 349 1.80 -1.47 14.71
C TRP A 349 0.41 -1.56 14.10
N ARG A 350 0.18 -0.88 13.01
CA ARG A 350 -1.07 -1.00 12.27
C ARG A 350 -0.88 -0.87 10.78
N SER A 351 -1.52 -1.80 10.05
CA SER A 351 -1.49 -1.94 8.60
C SER A 351 -0.23 -2.57 8.01
N ALA A 352 -0.32 -2.88 6.73
CA ALA A 352 0.73 -3.36 5.86
C ALA A 352 0.51 -2.81 4.45
N ASN A 353 1.47 -2.97 3.55
CA ASN A 353 1.26 -2.83 2.12
C ASN A 353 0.90 -4.17 1.48
N THR A 354 0.24 -4.16 0.32
CA THR A 354 0.08 -5.32 -0.55
C THR A 354 1.45 -5.83 -1.00
N ILE A 355 1.51 -7.01 -1.62
CA ILE A 355 2.72 -7.35 -2.37
C ILE A 355 2.90 -6.35 -3.51
N ALA A 356 4.17 -6.07 -3.87
CA ALA A 356 4.44 -5.27 -5.06
C ALA A 356 3.91 -5.98 -6.31
N ARG A 357 3.30 -5.22 -7.22
CA ARG A 357 2.62 -5.72 -8.41
C ARG A 357 3.15 -5.04 -9.66
N GLU A 358 3.07 -5.74 -10.77
CA GLU A 358 3.25 -5.20 -12.10
C GLU A 358 1.87 -4.93 -12.71
N LEU A 359 1.66 -3.68 -13.15
CA LEU A 359 0.49 -3.27 -13.91
C LEU A 359 0.78 -3.36 -15.40
N GLY A 360 -0.12 -3.95 -16.14
CA GLY A 360 -0.11 -4.04 -17.60
C GLY A 360 -1.48 -3.68 -18.17
N LEU A 361 -1.55 -3.49 -19.49
CA LEU A 361 -2.80 -3.18 -20.18
C LEU A 361 -3.07 -4.19 -21.29
N ILE A 362 -4.31 -4.68 -21.35
CA ILE A 362 -4.77 -5.60 -22.40
C ILE A 362 -5.97 -5.01 -23.13
N LYS A 363 -6.18 -5.47 -24.35
CA LYS A 363 -7.41 -5.19 -25.11
C LYS A 363 -8.46 -6.23 -24.73
N GLY A 364 -9.49 -5.83 -24.02
CA GLY A 364 -10.67 -6.66 -23.74
C GLY A 364 -11.61 -6.72 -24.94
N ALA A 365 -12.79 -7.34 -24.77
CA ALA A 365 -13.76 -7.49 -25.84
C ALA A 365 -14.28 -6.15 -26.38
N ASN A 366 -14.53 -5.18 -25.50
CA ASN A 366 -15.15 -3.90 -25.86
C ASN A 366 -14.23 -2.70 -25.60
N THR A 367 -13.28 -2.83 -24.68
CA THR A 367 -12.38 -1.74 -24.30
C THR A 367 -11.09 -2.29 -23.68
N TYR A 368 -10.24 -1.40 -23.19
CA TYR A 368 -9.01 -1.76 -22.48
C TYR A 368 -9.30 -2.23 -21.05
N ARG A 369 -8.46 -3.14 -20.53
CA ARG A 369 -8.50 -3.60 -19.14
C ARG A 369 -7.09 -3.56 -18.54
N LEU A 370 -6.99 -2.96 -17.35
CA LEU A 370 -5.79 -3.05 -16.54
C LEU A 370 -5.66 -4.48 -16.01
N VAL A 371 -4.46 -5.02 -16.01
CA VAL A 371 -4.12 -6.28 -15.36
C VAL A 371 -3.08 -6.01 -14.28
N SER A 372 -3.17 -6.73 -13.18
CA SER A 372 -2.30 -6.55 -12.03
C SER A 372 -1.79 -7.92 -11.57
N LYS A 373 -0.48 -8.10 -11.53
CA LYS A 373 0.19 -9.36 -11.17
C LYS A 373 1.23 -9.13 -10.09
N PRO A 374 1.48 -10.08 -9.19
CA PRO A 374 2.63 -10.00 -8.30
C PRO A 374 3.92 -9.91 -9.12
N VAL A 375 4.88 -9.14 -8.63
CA VAL A 375 6.21 -9.05 -9.25
C VAL A 375 6.88 -10.43 -9.28
N ASP A 376 7.64 -10.68 -10.34
CA ASP A 376 8.27 -11.98 -10.59
C ASP A 376 9.31 -12.36 -9.53
N GLN A 377 9.89 -11.39 -8.84
CA GLN A 377 10.86 -11.58 -7.75
C GLN A 377 10.31 -12.46 -6.61
N LEU A 378 8.99 -12.54 -6.43
CA LEU A 378 8.41 -13.46 -5.45
C LEU A 378 8.78 -14.93 -5.73
N LYS A 379 9.01 -15.30 -6.97
CA LYS A 379 9.38 -16.66 -7.38
C LYS A 379 10.74 -17.09 -6.81
N ASP A 380 11.65 -16.14 -6.55
CA ASP A 380 12.98 -16.42 -5.99
C ASP A 380 12.90 -16.91 -4.55
N TYR A 381 11.76 -16.68 -3.88
CA TYR A 381 11.48 -17.12 -2.51
C TYR A 381 10.78 -18.48 -2.43
N ARG A 382 10.51 -19.13 -3.55
CA ARG A 382 9.94 -20.49 -3.58
C ARG A 382 10.97 -21.52 -3.11
N ALA A 383 10.78 -22.03 -1.88
CA ALA A 383 11.71 -22.97 -1.26
C ALA A 383 11.34 -24.44 -1.47
N LYS A 384 10.05 -24.78 -1.49
CA LYS A 384 9.54 -26.13 -1.59
C LYS A 384 8.25 -26.16 -2.39
N LYS A 385 8.18 -27.00 -3.43
CA LYS A 385 6.93 -27.34 -4.12
C LYS A 385 6.32 -28.56 -3.46
N VAL A 386 5.07 -28.49 -3.00
CA VAL A 386 4.37 -29.58 -2.30
C VAL A 386 3.21 -30.17 -3.09
N ALA A 387 2.78 -29.51 -4.16
CA ALA A 387 1.89 -30.04 -5.15
C ALA A 387 2.35 -29.58 -6.55
N ASP A 388 2.21 -30.47 -7.54
CA ASP A 388 2.56 -30.25 -8.96
C ASP A 388 1.79 -31.29 -9.77
N GLN A 389 0.46 -31.18 -9.81
CA GLN A 389 -0.40 -32.19 -10.43
C GLN A 389 -1.82 -31.71 -10.63
N ASP A 390 -2.53 -32.43 -11.47
CA ASP A 390 -3.98 -32.32 -11.56
C ASP A 390 -4.65 -33.03 -10.39
N ILE A 391 -5.67 -32.40 -9.81
CA ILE A 391 -6.44 -32.97 -8.70
C ILE A 391 -7.92 -33.01 -9.05
N VAL A 392 -8.51 -34.21 -8.99
CA VAL A 392 -9.96 -34.39 -9.12
C VAL A 392 -10.61 -34.12 -7.75
N ILE A 393 -11.52 -33.19 -7.73
CA ILE A 393 -12.27 -32.76 -6.54
C ILE A 393 -13.57 -33.56 -6.48
N THR A 394 -13.75 -34.27 -5.39
CA THR A 394 -14.99 -35.03 -5.10
C THR A 394 -15.48 -34.63 -3.71
N GLY A 395 -16.55 -33.83 -3.66
CA GLY A 395 -16.99 -33.21 -2.41
C GLY A 395 -15.93 -32.27 -1.84
N LYS A 396 -15.83 -32.24 -0.51
CA LYS A 396 -14.78 -31.46 0.18
C LYS A 396 -13.44 -32.22 0.16
N THR A 397 -12.49 -31.71 -0.59
CA THR A 397 -11.15 -32.29 -0.75
C THR A 397 -10.11 -31.42 -0.06
N ILE A 398 -9.26 -32.01 0.79
CA ILE A 398 -8.14 -31.33 1.41
C ILE A 398 -6.99 -31.25 0.40
N LEU A 399 -6.54 -30.04 0.11
CA LEU A 399 -5.42 -29.77 -0.83
C LEU A 399 -4.08 -29.82 -0.10
N THR A 400 -4.00 -29.25 1.10
CA THR A 400 -2.81 -29.27 1.95
C THR A 400 -3.12 -28.93 3.40
N THR A 401 -2.19 -29.26 4.31
CA THR A 401 -2.27 -28.96 5.76
C THR A 401 -0.95 -28.41 6.27
N THR A 402 -0.95 -27.84 7.48
CA THR A 402 0.26 -27.35 8.15
C THR A 402 1.28 -28.42 8.49
N GLU A 403 0.93 -29.72 8.46
CA GLU A 403 1.89 -30.82 8.52
C GLU A 403 2.85 -30.84 7.32
N THR A 404 2.44 -30.25 6.19
CA THR A 404 3.19 -30.26 4.93
C THR A 404 3.87 -28.91 4.65
N ILE A 405 3.19 -27.79 4.99
CA ILE A 405 3.55 -26.43 4.56
C ILE A 405 2.99 -25.39 5.54
N SER A 406 3.68 -24.28 5.72
CA SER A 406 3.10 -23.13 6.44
C SER A 406 2.14 -22.36 5.54
N LEU A 407 0.83 -22.43 5.84
CA LEU A 407 -0.19 -21.72 5.06
C LEU A 407 -0.05 -20.19 5.10
N SER A 408 0.68 -19.65 6.07
CA SER A 408 0.96 -18.21 6.16
C SER A 408 2.18 -17.74 5.35
N LYS A 409 2.79 -18.62 4.54
CA LYS A 409 3.92 -18.33 3.65
C LYS A 409 3.77 -19.14 2.37
N THR A 410 2.67 -18.94 1.65
CA THR A 410 2.30 -19.84 0.57
C THR A 410 1.90 -19.09 -0.69
N GLU A 411 2.42 -19.53 -1.83
CA GLU A 411 1.92 -19.20 -3.14
C GLU A 411 1.28 -20.44 -3.78
N ILE A 412 0.06 -20.27 -4.33
CA ILE A 412 -0.68 -21.33 -5.01
C ILE A 412 -1.02 -20.85 -6.41
N ASN A 413 -0.74 -21.67 -7.42
CA ASN A 413 -1.16 -21.47 -8.79
C ASN A 413 -2.04 -22.64 -9.21
N PHE A 414 -3.09 -22.38 -9.95
CA PHE A 414 -3.98 -23.41 -10.47
C PHE A 414 -4.66 -22.97 -11.75
N GLU A 415 -5.15 -23.95 -12.49
CA GLU A 415 -5.98 -23.78 -13.66
C GLU A 415 -7.26 -24.60 -13.52
N ILE A 416 -8.32 -24.16 -14.18
CA ILE A 416 -9.58 -24.91 -14.33
C ILE A 416 -9.96 -24.78 -15.80
N SER A 417 -9.99 -25.90 -16.52
CA SER A 417 -10.21 -25.91 -17.98
C SER A 417 -11.62 -25.44 -18.36
N ASP A 418 -12.63 -25.71 -17.53
CA ASP A 418 -14.01 -25.29 -17.78
C ASP A 418 -14.77 -24.94 -16.49
N VAL A 419 -14.99 -23.65 -16.28
CA VAL A 419 -15.78 -23.12 -15.15
C VAL A 419 -17.25 -22.90 -15.49
N SER A 420 -17.72 -23.30 -16.68
CA SER A 420 -19.13 -23.15 -17.05
C SER A 420 -20.01 -23.90 -16.06
N ASN A 421 -21.03 -23.23 -15.49
CA ASN A 421 -21.94 -23.75 -14.47
C ASN A 421 -21.22 -24.29 -13.21
N ALA A 422 -19.97 -23.92 -12.95
CA ALA A 422 -19.25 -24.31 -11.74
C ALA A 422 -19.55 -23.35 -10.59
N LYS A 423 -19.69 -23.93 -9.40
CA LYS A 423 -19.48 -23.24 -8.14
C LYS A 423 -18.37 -23.99 -7.42
N PHE A 424 -17.30 -23.28 -7.06
CA PHE A 424 -16.24 -23.86 -6.24
C PHE A 424 -15.88 -22.92 -5.09
N THR A 425 -15.51 -23.52 -3.98
CA THR A 425 -15.15 -22.80 -2.75
C THR A 425 -13.89 -23.38 -2.16
N PHE A 426 -12.84 -22.58 -2.09
CA PHE A 426 -11.70 -22.82 -1.23
C PHE A 426 -12.07 -22.43 0.19
N ALA A 427 -11.51 -23.14 1.17
CA ALA A 427 -11.64 -22.78 2.58
C ALA A 427 -10.31 -22.99 3.31
N LEU A 428 -9.81 -21.92 3.93
CA LEU A 428 -8.85 -21.99 5.00
C LEU A 428 -9.59 -22.24 6.32
N SER A 429 -9.10 -23.14 7.15
CA SER A 429 -9.74 -23.44 8.45
C SER A 429 -8.73 -23.90 9.49
N ASN A 430 -9.08 -23.76 10.79
CA ASN A 430 -8.32 -24.22 11.93
C ASN A 430 -9.21 -25.01 12.93
N SER A 431 -8.59 -25.56 13.95
CA SER A 431 -9.24 -26.33 15.02
C SER A 431 -10.13 -25.49 15.94
N LYS A 432 -9.99 -24.15 15.94
CA LYS A 432 -10.86 -23.24 16.70
C LYS A 432 -12.20 -22.97 15.99
N GLY A 433 -12.35 -23.42 14.75
CA GLY A 433 -13.55 -23.21 13.94
C GLY A 433 -13.50 -21.93 13.13
N ASP A 434 -12.37 -21.22 13.10
CA ASP A 434 -12.19 -20.10 12.18
C ASP A 434 -12.16 -20.60 10.73
N SER A 435 -12.74 -19.85 9.82
CA SER A 435 -12.67 -20.15 8.38
C SER A 435 -12.72 -18.89 7.51
N LEU A 436 -11.86 -18.86 6.51
CA LEU A 436 -11.92 -17.92 5.40
C LEU A 436 -12.31 -18.69 4.14
N LYS A 437 -13.38 -18.25 3.45
CA LYS A 437 -13.86 -18.90 2.23
C LYS A 437 -13.72 -17.96 1.05
N PHE A 438 -13.32 -18.51 -0.09
CA PHE A 438 -13.21 -17.76 -1.34
C PHE A 438 -13.41 -18.70 -2.53
N GLY A 439 -13.84 -18.15 -3.66
CA GLY A 439 -14.12 -18.99 -4.82
C GLY A 439 -14.86 -18.26 -5.92
N TYR A 440 -15.61 -19.02 -6.71
CA TYR A 440 -16.32 -18.54 -7.88
C TYR A 440 -17.73 -19.15 -7.98
N GLU A 441 -18.68 -18.35 -8.41
CA GLU A 441 -20.06 -18.73 -8.68
C GLU A 441 -20.42 -18.38 -10.13
N ALA A 442 -20.46 -19.39 -11.02
CA ALA A 442 -20.70 -19.16 -12.45
C ALA A 442 -22.09 -18.59 -12.77
N SER A 443 -23.12 -18.90 -11.96
CA SER A 443 -24.48 -18.36 -12.15
C SER A 443 -24.53 -16.84 -11.97
N GLU A 444 -23.64 -16.28 -11.17
CA GLU A 444 -23.48 -14.84 -10.96
C GLU A 444 -22.30 -14.24 -11.75
N ASN A 445 -21.49 -15.07 -12.40
CA ASN A 445 -20.21 -14.72 -13.01
C ASN A 445 -19.29 -13.93 -12.05
N THR A 446 -19.20 -14.37 -10.79
CA THR A 446 -18.64 -13.56 -9.70
C THR A 446 -17.68 -14.40 -8.84
N PHE A 447 -16.50 -13.84 -8.56
CA PHE A 447 -15.64 -14.30 -7.47
C PHE A 447 -16.12 -13.73 -6.14
N PHE A 448 -15.79 -14.41 -5.04
CA PHE A 448 -16.15 -13.95 -3.70
C PHE A 448 -15.08 -14.28 -2.67
N VAL A 449 -15.06 -13.47 -1.59
CA VAL A 449 -14.32 -13.76 -0.35
C VAL A 449 -15.24 -13.52 0.84
N ASP A 450 -15.43 -14.55 1.67
CA ASP A 450 -16.20 -14.51 2.90
C ASP A 450 -15.26 -14.68 4.10
N ARG A 451 -15.00 -13.58 4.80
CA ARG A 451 -14.20 -13.52 6.03
C ARG A 451 -15.04 -13.43 7.30
N SER A 452 -16.35 -13.62 7.21
CA SER A 452 -17.27 -13.45 8.34
C SER A 452 -16.98 -14.37 9.54
N LYS A 453 -16.23 -15.45 9.31
CA LYS A 453 -15.81 -16.40 10.33
C LYS A 453 -14.28 -16.57 10.40
N SER A 454 -13.51 -15.55 9.99
CA SER A 454 -12.05 -15.67 9.88
C SER A 454 -11.29 -15.49 11.19
N GLY A 455 -11.97 -15.40 12.34
CA GLY A 455 -11.38 -15.26 13.67
C GLY A 455 -11.89 -14.01 14.39
N LYS A 456 -10.99 -13.11 14.81
CA LYS A 456 -11.35 -11.83 15.46
C LYS A 456 -12.01 -10.93 14.42
N THR A 457 -13.30 -10.75 14.53
CA THR A 457 -14.13 -9.98 13.59
C THR A 457 -15.02 -8.95 14.28
N ASP A 458 -15.04 -8.92 15.60
CA ASP A 458 -15.92 -8.13 16.44
C ASP A 458 -15.38 -6.71 16.75
N PHE A 459 -14.15 -6.40 16.33
CA PHE A 459 -13.55 -5.09 16.49
C PHE A 459 -14.27 -3.99 15.68
N SER A 460 -14.89 -4.34 14.55
CA SER A 460 -15.71 -3.44 13.76
C SER A 460 -16.85 -4.16 13.07
N LYS A 461 -18.08 -3.62 13.21
CA LYS A 461 -19.24 -4.13 12.47
C LYS A 461 -19.09 -4.00 10.95
N LYS A 462 -18.26 -3.08 10.49
CA LYS A 462 -17.98 -2.86 9.07
C LYS A 462 -17.01 -3.88 8.49
N PHE A 463 -16.28 -4.60 9.32
CA PHE A 463 -15.30 -5.58 8.86
C PHE A 463 -15.94 -6.78 8.15
N THR A 464 -17.09 -7.24 8.62
CA THR A 464 -17.79 -8.43 8.10
C THR A 464 -19.25 -8.15 7.68
N ASP A 465 -19.59 -6.89 7.40
CA ASP A 465 -20.95 -6.48 7.03
C ASP A 465 -21.38 -7.04 5.65
N ARG A 466 -20.45 -7.60 4.88
CA ARG A 466 -20.70 -8.21 3.58
C ARG A 466 -19.64 -9.23 3.18
N ILE A 467 -20.01 -10.09 2.24
CA ILE A 467 -19.09 -10.91 1.46
C ILE A 467 -18.53 -10.02 0.33
N ALA A 468 -17.22 -9.95 0.19
CA ALA A 468 -16.60 -9.24 -0.93
C ALA A 468 -16.87 -9.99 -2.24
N LYS A 469 -17.27 -9.28 -3.28
CA LYS A 469 -17.59 -9.82 -4.60
C LYS A 469 -16.82 -9.08 -5.69
N ALA A 470 -16.40 -9.82 -6.72
CA ALA A 470 -15.71 -9.27 -7.88
C ALA A 470 -16.24 -9.92 -9.16
N PRO A 471 -16.56 -9.15 -10.22
CA PRO A 471 -16.98 -9.73 -11.48
C PRO A 471 -15.83 -10.50 -12.12
N ARG A 472 -16.11 -11.60 -12.78
CA ARG A 472 -15.15 -12.21 -13.69
C ARG A 472 -15.17 -11.45 -15.02
N ILE A 473 -14.04 -10.82 -15.34
CA ILE A 473 -13.89 -9.99 -16.54
C ILE A 473 -13.64 -10.86 -17.79
N SER A 474 -12.92 -11.95 -17.63
CA SER A 474 -12.59 -12.87 -18.71
C SER A 474 -13.81 -13.65 -19.20
N ASN A 475 -13.93 -13.79 -20.52
CA ASN A 475 -14.97 -14.60 -21.17
C ASN A 475 -14.52 -16.03 -21.54
N TYR A 476 -13.28 -16.41 -21.21
CA TYR A 476 -12.77 -17.74 -21.51
C TYR A 476 -13.39 -18.79 -20.58
N LYS A 477 -13.60 -20.02 -21.09
CA LYS A 477 -14.01 -21.15 -20.25
C LYS A 477 -12.95 -21.53 -19.23
N LYS A 478 -11.68 -21.47 -19.65
CA LYS A 478 -10.52 -21.68 -18.79
C LYS A 478 -10.38 -20.53 -17.81
N LEU A 479 -10.12 -20.87 -16.56
CA LEU A 479 -9.78 -19.94 -15.49
C LEU A 479 -8.38 -20.24 -15.00
N THR A 480 -7.58 -19.20 -14.78
CA THR A 480 -6.30 -19.27 -14.05
C THR A 480 -6.45 -18.58 -12.71
N GLY A 481 -5.80 -19.10 -11.69
CA GLY A 481 -5.79 -18.51 -10.35
C GLY A 481 -4.42 -18.53 -9.72
N LYS A 482 -4.05 -17.42 -9.08
CA LYS A 482 -2.90 -17.31 -8.19
C LYS A 482 -3.37 -16.80 -6.84
N ILE A 483 -2.94 -17.46 -5.77
CA ILE A 483 -3.25 -17.10 -4.39
C ILE A 483 -1.95 -16.85 -3.66
N ILE A 484 -1.84 -15.72 -2.97
CA ILE A 484 -0.75 -15.39 -2.06
C ILE A 484 -1.32 -15.30 -0.67
N LEU A 485 -0.76 -16.09 0.26
CA LEU A 485 -1.19 -16.17 1.65
C LEU A 485 -0.08 -15.73 2.58
N ASP A 486 -0.40 -14.79 3.45
CA ASP A 486 0.39 -14.43 4.63
C ASP A 486 -0.42 -14.69 5.92
N LYS A 487 0.08 -14.33 7.08
CA LYS A 487 -0.58 -14.57 8.38
C LYS A 487 -1.98 -13.96 8.47
N THR A 488 -2.14 -12.77 7.91
CA THR A 488 -3.33 -11.94 8.06
C THR A 488 -3.84 -11.38 6.75
N SER A 489 -3.39 -11.92 5.61
CA SER A 489 -3.82 -11.45 4.31
C SER A 489 -3.90 -12.55 3.27
N ILE A 490 -4.81 -12.34 2.32
CA ILE A 490 -4.94 -13.11 1.09
C ILE A 490 -5.02 -12.14 -0.10
N GLU A 491 -4.19 -12.38 -1.10
CA GLU A 491 -4.27 -11.72 -2.39
C GLU A 491 -4.58 -12.75 -3.48
N LEU A 492 -5.67 -12.54 -4.19
CA LEU A 492 -6.22 -13.42 -5.21
C LEU A 492 -6.11 -12.75 -6.57
N PHE A 493 -5.45 -13.41 -7.51
CA PHE A 493 -5.28 -12.94 -8.89
C PHE A 493 -5.89 -13.96 -9.83
N TYR A 494 -6.98 -13.59 -10.49
CA TYR A 494 -7.69 -14.47 -11.40
C TYR A 494 -7.53 -14.02 -12.85
N ASP A 495 -7.55 -15.00 -13.77
CA ASP A 495 -7.48 -14.79 -15.22
C ASP A 495 -6.30 -13.88 -15.60
N ASP A 496 -5.09 -14.24 -15.14
CA ASP A 496 -3.85 -13.48 -15.35
C ASP A 496 -3.89 -12.05 -14.80
N GLY A 497 -4.61 -11.83 -13.69
CA GLY A 497 -4.71 -10.54 -13.02
C GLY A 497 -5.74 -9.59 -13.60
N GLN A 498 -6.69 -10.08 -14.40
CA GLN A 498 -7.83 -9.28 -14.86
C GLN A 498 -8.83 -9.00 -13.74
N THR A 499 -8.97 -9.92 -12.78
CA THR A 499 -9.74 -9.70 -11.54
C THR A 499 -8.84 -9.99 -10.36
N VAL A 500 -8.71 -9.00 -9.46
CA VAL A 500 -7.89 -9.09 -8.25
C VAL A 500 -8.75 -8.81 -7.03
N ILE A 501 -8.50 -9.55 -5.94
CA ILE A 501 -9.18 -9.36 -4.66
C ILE A 501 -8.15 -9.46 -3.54
N THR A 502 -8.05 -8.43 -2.72
CA THR A 502 -7.21 -8.39 -1.53
C THR A 502 -8.07 -8.25 -0.28
N GLU A 503 -7.85 -9.15 0.68
CA GLU A 503 -8.58 -9.14 1.96
C GLU A 503 -7.63 -9.40 3.13
N ILE A 504 -7.81 -8.67 4.24
CA ILE A 504 -7.18 -8.97 5.52
C ILE A 504 -8.11 -9.78 6.42
N PHE A 505 -7.51 -10.55 7.33
CA PHE A 505 -8.22 -11.37 8.32
C PHE A 505 -7.36 -11.59 9.58
N PHE A 506 -7.98 -11.94 10.71
CA PHE A 506 -7.28 -12.08 12.00
C PHE A 506 -7.72 -13.36 12.70
N PRO A 507 -7.13 -14.53 12.38
CA PRO A 507 -7.56 -15.81 12.96
C PRO A 507 -7.20 -15.89 14.45
N ASN A 508 -8.00 -16.61 15.24
CA ASN A 508 -7.70 -16.85 16.65
C ASN A 508 -6.50 -17.81 16.84
N GLU A 509 -6.25 -18.67 15.87
CA GLU A 509 -5.04 -19.49 15.70
C GLU A 509 -4.71 -19.59 14.20
N PRO A 510 -3.46 -19.86 13.82
CA PRO A 510 -3.10 -20.01 12.43
C PRO A 510 -4.01 -21.00 11.69
N PHE A 511 -4.33 -20.72 10.44
CA PHE A 511 -5.05 -21.70 9.63
C PHE A 511 -4.21 -22.95 9.40
N GLU A 512 -4.84 -24.13 9.56
CA GLU A 512 -4.19 -25.44 9.52
C GLU A 512 -4.44 -26.21 8.24
N THR A 513 -5.58 -25.93 7.57
CA THR A 513 -6.06 -26.71 6.42
C THR A 513 -6.51 -25.80 5.32
N LEU A 514 -6.10 -26.11 4.09
CA LEU A 514 -6.69 -25.59 2.85
C LEU A 514 -7.48 -26.71 2.18
N SER A 515 -8.75 -26.50 1.94
CA SER A 515 -9.64 -27.43 1.25
C SER A 515 -10.35 -26.76 0.10
N LEU A 516 -10.86 -27.57 -0.83
CA LEU A 516 -11.67 -27.14 -1.97
C LEU A 516 -12.90 -28.03 -2.07
N GLU A 517 -14.04 -27.41 -2.37
CA GLU A 517 -15.32 -28.07 -2.64
C GLU A 517 -15.93 -27.51 -3.94
N SER A 518 -16.61 -28.36 -4.70
CA SER A 518 -17.34 -27.95 -5.90
C SER A 518 -18.75 -28.57 -5.93
N ASN A 519 -19.68 -27.86 -6.58
CA ASN A 519 -21.01 -28.37 -6.86
C ASN A 519 -21.06 -29.39 -8.02
N LYS A 520 -19.94 -29.53 -8.77
CA LYS A 520 -19.87 -30.51 -9.86
C LYS A 520 -19.48 -31.88 -9.31
N GLU A 521 -20.07 -32.93 -9.86
CA GLU A 521 -19.78 -34.33 -9.52
C GLU A 521 -18.30 -34.68 -9.82
N LYS A 522 -17.75 -34.12 -10.91
CA LYS A 522 -16.34 -34.14 -11.24
C LYS A 522 -15.87 -32.74 -11.54
N PHE A 523 -14.90 -32.25 -10.77
CA PHE A 523 -14.28 -30.96 -10.92
C PHE A 523 -12.76 -31.14 -10.80
N THR A 524 -11.99 -30.65 -11.75
CA THR A 524 -10.54 -30.79 -11.75
C THR A 524 -9.87 -29.44 -11.59
N LEU A 525 -8.94 -29.37 -10.64
CA LEU A 525 -7.88 -28.36 -10.67
C LEU A 525 -6.78 -28.92 -11.56
N ASP A 526 -6.54 -28.25 -12.67
CA ASP A 526 -5.48 -28.56 -13.58
C ASP A 526 -4.22 -27.78 -13.16
N ASN A 527 -3.04 -28.36 -13.34
CA ASN A 527 -1.76 -27.69 -13.05
C ASN A 527 -1.70 -27.04 -11.65
N LEU A 528 -2.21 -27.72 -10.61
CA LEU A 528 -2.10 -27.20 -9.25
C LEU A 528 -0.64 -27.21 -8.79
N GLU A 529 -0.10 -26.05 -8.50
CA GLU A 529 1.18 -25.88 -7.84
C GLU A 529 1.02 -25.20 -6.48
N ILE A 530 1.59 -25.77 -5.45
CA ILE A 530 1.64 -25.17 -4.11
C ILE A 530 3.09 -25.02 -3.69
N HIS A 531 3.51 -23.77 -3.49
CA HIS A 531 4.87 -23.41 -3.10
C HIS A 531 4.92 -22.86 -1.68
N GLN A 532 5.80 -23.47 -0.84
CA GLN A 532 6.23 -22.83 0.39
C GLN A 532 7.17 -21.68 0.04
N LEU A 533 6.92 -20.50 0.58
CA LEU A 533 7.84 -19.38 0.52
C LEU A 533 8.77 -19.35 1.74
N ASN A 534 10.00 -18.92 1.54
CA ASN A 534 10.98 -18.75 2.63
C ASN A 534 11.66 -17.38 2.52
N PHE A 535 11.54 -16.62 3.59
CA PHE A 535 12.13 -15.28 3.74
C PHE A 535 13.15 -15.40 4.88
N ASN A 536 14.43 -15.51 4.52
CA ASN A 536 15.55 -15.64 5.49
C ASN A 536 15.95 -14.29 6.07
#